data_0931a55387c9c53695d57627f342c751
#
_entry.id   0931a55387c9c53695d57627f342c751
#
_cell.length_a   1.000
_cell.length_b   1.000
_cell.length_c   1.000
_cell.angle_alpha   90.00
_cell.angle_beta   90.00
_cell.angle_gamma   90.00
#
_symmetry.space_group_name_H-M   'P 1'
#
loop_
_entity.id
_entity.type
_entity.pdbx_description
1 polymer ?
#
loop_
_entity_poly.entity_id
_entity_poly.type
_entity_poly.pdbx_seq_one_letter_code
_entity_poly.pdbx_strand_id
1 'polypeptide(L)'
;MTSETPEASRKRHQALAVATAFFALFSIVGFAFYGLPFFYDFFVRELGWTRAQVTSGNAFAKLVVGPLFGFFAGVVVDRFGPRKLMLVGVFLAGLAPIGLGGTTTLLAFYTFYLMNALGYVTGGPLPNQVMLSRWFDAGRGKAMGIAYLGIGVGGALVPLLAHALTEALGWRTALKVLGLLMIAIAFPLAFFVREPEASGRSTAPASPATGAAGTDSILDVLRQPAFYLLALGSMASIGAVGGTTQNLKLYFAMDRGMAQGRAAELISLVLVGSIAGRLLMGWLADRWPKKRVMFLVYLIVAGSIPLLWAAPSPTTLRAAAVVFGVGLGGDYMIIPLMAAELFGLQRMGRVMGIVLTADGVAEAVVPMAVATLRDRSGSYGPGFALLVALAAVGALAVSFLPRPRPAPPLLRPSEPPL
;
A
#
# COMPACT_ATOMS: atom_id res chain seq x y z
N MET A 1 1.10 -31.27 -33.68
CA MET A 1 0.53 -30.21 -32.83
C MET A 1 -0.33 -30.93 -31.79
N THR A 2 0.20 -31.12 -30.59
CA THR A 2 -0.52 -31.77 -29.48
C THR A 2 -1.62 -30.81 -29.00
N SER A 3 -2.86 -31.21 -29.13
CA SER A 3 -4.02 -30.46 -28.62
C SER A 3 -3.89 -30.36 -27.09
N GLU A 4 -3.61 -29.14 -26.58
CA GLU A 4 -3.63 -28.87 -25.13
C GLU A 4 -5.01 -29.24 -24.59
N THR A 5 -5.05 -29.99 -23.50
CA THR A 5 -6.32 -30.28 -22.82
C THR A 5 -6.93 -28.97 -22.26
N PRO A 6 -8.25 -28.79 -22.22
CA PRO A 6 -8.89 -27.59 -21.71
C PRO A 6 -8.43 -27.21 -20.29
N GLU A 7 -8.10 -28.20 -19.47
CA GLU A 7 -7.60 -28.01 -18.11
C GLU A 7 -6.15 -27.47 -18.07
N ALA A 8 -5.27 -27.94 -18.94
CA ALA A 8 -3.91 -27.43 -19.07
C ALA A 8 -3.91 -25.98 -19.54
N SER A 9 -4.76 -25.64 -20.51
CA SER A 9 -4.97 -24.28 -20.98
C SER A 9 -5.47 -23.36 -19.85
N ARG A 10 -6.45 -23.79 -19.04
CA ARG A 10 -6.96 -23.02 -17.89
C ARG A 10 -5.85 -22.77 -16.85
N LYS A 11 -5.08 -23.77 -16.46
CA LYS A 11 -3.96 -23.63 -15.51
C LYS A 11 -2.90 -22.64 -16.00
N ARG A 12 -2.59 -22.66 -17.29
CA ARG A 12 -1.66 -21.72 -17.92
C ARG A 12 -2.17 -20.27 -17.84
N HIS A 13 -3.45 -20.02 -18.14
CA HIS A 13 -4.05 -18.70 -18.04
C HIS A 13 -4.13 -18.22 -16.58
N GLN A 14 -4.41 -19.10 -15.62
CA GLN A 14 -4.37 -18.79 -14.19
C GLN A 14 -2.97 -18.38 -13.74
N ALA A 15 -1.94 -19.14 -14.14
CA ALA A 15 -0.54 -18.80 -13.83
C ALA A 15 -0.15 -17.44 -14.44
N LEU A 16 -0.55 -17.18 -15.70
CA LEU A 16 -0.30 -15.90 -16.36
C LEU A 16 -1.01 -14.75 -15.64
N ALA A 17 -2.26 -14.94 -15.16
CA ALA A 17 -2.97 -13.92 -14.41
C ALA A 17 -2.29 -13.58 -13.07
N VAL A 18 -1.77 -14.60 -12.34
CA VAL A 18 -1.01 -14.39 -11.11
C VAL A 18 0.31 -13.68 -11.39
N ALA A 19 1.05 -14.10 -12.42
CA ALA A 19 2.30 -13.44 -12.82
C ALA A 19 2.07 -11.99 -13.25
N THR A 20 1.02 -11.74 -14.04
CA THR A 20 0.64 -10.38 -14.44
C THR A 20 0.33 -9.51 -13.23
N ALA A 21 -0.45 -10.00 -12.28
CA ALA A 21 -0.78 -9.28 -11.07
C ALA A 21 0.46 -9.04 -10.19
N PHE A 22 1.35 -10.03 -10.06
CA PHE A 22 2.61 -9.87 -9.34
C PHE A 22 3.48 -8.75 -9.94
N PHE A 23 3.73 -8.81 -11.24
CA PHE A 23 4.61 -7.84 -11.90
C PHE A 23 3.95 -6.46 -12.08
N ALA A 24 2.63 -6.37 -12.20
CA ALA A 24 1.92 -5.10 -12.17
C ALA A 24 2.05 -4.43 -10.79
N LEU A 25 1.85 -5.16 -9.71
CA LEU A 25 2.01 -4.67 -8.34
C LEU A 25 3.47 -4.38 -7.98
N PHE A 26 4.39 -5.23 -8.43
CA PHE A 26 5.83 -4.99 -8.34
C PHE A 26 6.21 -3.65 -9.00
N SER A 27 5.75 -3.42 -10.22
CA SER A 27 6.07 -2.21 -10.98
C SER A 27 5.36 -0.98 -10.38
N ILE A 28 4.04 -1.01 -10.26
CA ILE A 28 3.25 0.17 -9.91
C ILE A 28 3.44 0.57 -8.45
N VAL A 29 3.43 -0.41 -7.53
CA VAL A 29 3.58 -0.09 -6.10
C VAL A 29 5.05 -0.04 -5.71
N GLY A 30 5.85 -1.00 -6.15
CA GLY A 30 7.28 -1.04 -5.86
C GLY A 30 8.04 0.17 -6.38
N PHE A 31 7.93 0.45 -7.69
CA PHE A 31 8.63 1.57 -8.31
C PHE A 31 7.98 2.91 -7.97
N ALA A 32 6.67 3.05 -8.22
CA ALA A 32 6.04 4.35 -8.16
C ALA A 32 5.77 4.83 -6.74
N PHE A 33 5.39 3.93 -5.83
CA PHE A 33 5.08 4.33 -4.46
C PHE A 33 6.30 4.32 -3.54
N TYR A 34 7.10 3.25 -3.58
CA TYR A 34 8.28 3.12 -2.72
C TYR A 34 9.58 3.59 -3.36
N GLY A 35 9.68 3.61 -4.70
CA GLY A 35 10.87 4.03 -5.42
C GLY A 35 10.98 5.55 -5.58
N LEU A 36 9.89 6.28 -5.83
CA LEU A 36 9.93 7.72 -6.03
C LEU A 36 10.52 8.52 -4.86
N PRO A 37 10.23 8.21 -3.59
CA PRO A 37 10.85 8.90 -2.46
C PRO A 37 12.39 8.82 -2.43
N PHE A 38 12.98 7.81 -3.08
CA PHE A 38 14.43 7.72 -3.24
C PHE A 38 15.03 8.94 -3.94
N PHE A 39 14.28 9.59 -4.84
CA PHE A 39 14.75 10.72 -5.63
C PHE A 39 14.45 12.08 -5.01
N TYR A 40 13.77 12.18 -3.88
CA TYR A 40 13.36 13.45 -3.28
C TYR A 40 14.52 14.38 -2.96
N ASP A 41 15.64 13.85 -2.46
CA ASP A 41 16.82 14.64 -2.13
C ASP A 41 17.50 15.25 -3.38
N PHE A 42 17.40 14.61 -4.54
CA PHE A 42 17.88 15.16 -5.79
C PHE A 42 17.03 16.35 -6.26
N PHE A 43 15.70 16.26 -6.14
CA PHE A 43 14.81 17.38 -6.42
C PHE A 43 15.10 18.59 -5.51
N VAL A 44 15.33 18.33 -4.22
CA VAL A 44 15.67 19.40 -3.25
C VAL A 44 17.01 20.03 -3.58
N ARG A 45 18.05 19.22 -3.86
CA ARG A 45 19.41 19.72 -4.07
C ARG A 45 19.61 20.43 -5.39
N GLU A 46 19.04 19.88 -6.49
CA GLU A 46 19.31 20.39 -7.83
C GLU A 46 18.27 21.39 -8.33
N LEU A 47 17.01 21.25 -7.90
CA LEU A 47 15.95 22.17 -8.34
C LEU A 47 15.64 23.26 -7.30
N GLY A 48 16.26 23.18 -6.10
CA GLY A 48 16.07 24.16 -5.03
C GLY A 48 14.68 24.09 -4.39
N TRP A 49 13.96 22.98 -4.57
CA TRP A 49 12.63 22.83 -3.98
C TRP A 49 12.71 22.50 -2.49
N THR A 50 11.66 22.88 -1.74
CA THR A 50 11.58 22.53 -0.33
C THR A 50 11.20 21.05 -0.14
N ARG A 51 11.53 20.49 1.03
CA ARG A 51 11.11 19.13 1.38
C ARG A 51 9.58 18.98 1.36
N ALA A 52 8.87 20.00 1.83
CA ALA A 52 7.41 20.05 1.79
C ALA A 52 6.88 19.98 0.34
N GLN A 53 7.50 20.68 -0.60
CA GLN A 53 7.10 20.63 -2.01
C GLN A 53 7.28 19.24 -2.63
N VAL A 54 8.38 18.55 -2.39
CA VAL A 54 8.60 17.22 -2.95
C VAL A 54 7.72 16.14 -2.31
N THR A 55 7.45 16.23 -1.01
CA THR A 55 6.54 15.30 -0.33
C THR A 55 5.07 15.58 -0.64
N SER A 56 4.71 16.84 -0.94
CA SER A 56 3.33 17.22 -1.30
C SER A 56 2.86 16.65 -2.64
N GLY A 57 3.78 16.19 -3.51
CA GLY A 57 3.42 15.49 -4.74
C GLY A 57 2.53 14.26 -4.48
N ASN A 58 2.93 13.43 -3.50
CA ASN A 58 2.12 12.30 -3.07
C ASN A 58 0.79 12.74 -2.42
N ALA A 59 0.82 13.79 -1.60
CA ALA A 59 -0.37 14.36 -0.96
C ALA A 59 -1.38 14.86 -2.00
N PHE A 60 -0.93 15.69 -2.93
CA PHE A 60 -1.75 16.24 -4.01
C PHE A 60 -2.38 15.12 -4.84
N ALA A 61 -1.58 14.14 -5.26
CA ALA A 61 -2.04 13.02 -6.05
C ALA A 61 -3.13 12.21 -5.32
N LYS A 62 -2.95 11.90 -4.04
CA LYS A 62 -3.93 11.15 -3.25
C LYS A 62 -5.21 11.95 -2.97
N LEU A 63 -5.09 13.22 -2.64
CA LEU A 63 -6.27 14.06 -2.34
C LEU A 63 -7.12 14.38 -3.59
N VAL A 64 -6.50 14.43 -4.77
CA VAL A 64 -7.23 14.66 -6.02
C VAL A 64 -7.80 13.35 -6.57
N VAL A 65 -6.98 12.31 -6.65
CA VAL A 65 -7.38 11.05 -7.29
C VAL A 65 -8.21 10.16 -6.36
N GLY A 66 -7.92 10.15 -5.06
CA GLY A 66 -8.59 9.27 -4.08
C GLY A 66 -10.12 9.45 -4.09
N PRO A 67 -10.66 10.65 -3.84
CA PRO A 67 -12.11 10.89 -3.84
C PRO A 67 -12.76 10.70 -5.22
N LEU A 68 -12.09 11.14 -6.29
CA LEU A 68 -12.63 11.06 -7.64
C LEU A 68 -12.70 9.62 -8.16
N PHE A 69 -11.67 8.85 -7.92
CA PHE A 69 -11.56 7.49 -8.47
C PHE A 69 -11.90 6.39 -7.47
N GLY A 70 -11.73 6.61 -6.16
CA GLY A 70 -12.12 5.63 -5.14
C GLY A 70 -13.60 5.28 -5.21
N PHE A 71 -14.46 6.26 -5.51
CA PHE A 71 -15.90 6.06 -5.68
C PHE A 71 -16.25 5.41 -7.02
N PHE A 72 -15.57 5.79 -8.11
CA PHE A 72 -15.87 5.30 -9.46
C PHE A 72 -15.04 4.10 -9.91
N ALA A 73 -13.99 3.74 -9.17
CA ALA A 73 -13.06 2.71 -9.61
C ALA A 73 -13.73 1.36 -9.87
N GLY A 74 -14.69 0.95 -9.03
CA GLY A 74 -15.47 -0.28 -9.24
C GLY A 74 -16.27 -0.22 -10.54
N VAL A 75 -17.00 0.87 -10.77
CA VAL A 75 -17.82 1.07 -11.98
C VAL A 75 -16.94 1.09 -13.24
N VAL A 76 -15.77 1.72 -13.17
CA VAL A 76 -14.83 1.78 -14.29
C VAL A 76 -14.25 0.41 -14.60
N VAL A 77 -13.88 -0.38 -13.57
CA VAL A 77 -13.41 -1.77 -13.75
C VAL A 77 -14.50 -2.66 -14.35
N ASP A 78 -15.75 -2.51 -13.90
CA ASP A 78 -16.87 -3.32 -14.40
C ASP A 78 -17.20 -2.96 -15.85
N ARG A 79 -17.13 -1.68 -16.22
CA ARG A 79 -17.46 -1.21 -17.57
C ARG A 79 -16.37 -1.51 -18.61
N PHE A 80 -15.11 -1.33 -18.26
CA PHE A 80 -13.97 -1.43 -19.21
C PHE A 80 -13.21 -2.76 -19.11
N GLY A 81 -13.42 -3.51 -18.04
CA GLY A 81 -12.68 -4.72 -17.71
C GLY A 81 -11.33 -4.46 -17.05
N PRO A 82 -10.85 -5.37 -16.18
CA PRO A 82 -9.60 -5.20 -15.46
C PRO A 82 -8.38 -5.15 -16.38
N ARG A 83 -8.35 -5.92 -17.47
CA ARG A 83 -7.22 -5.98 -18.42
C ARG A 83 -6.93 -4.60 -19.05
N LYS A 84 -7.94 -3.94 -19.60
CA LYS A 84 -7.78 -2.63 -20.25
C LYS A 84 -7.29 -1.58 -19.25
N LEU A 85 -7.84 -1.62 -18.05
CA LEU A 85 -7.41 -0.71 -16.98
C LEU A 85 -5.96 -0.96 -16.57
N MET A 86 -5.55 -2.22 -16.43
CA MET A 86 -4.16 -2.56 -16.13
C MET A 86 -3.19 -2.04 -17.19
N LEU A 87 -3.54 -2.16 -18.48
CA LEU A 87 -2.73 -1.63 -19.58
C LEU A 87 -2.56 -0.11 -19.48
N VAL A 88 -3.67 0.61 -19.32
CA VAL A 88 -3.65 2.07 -19.15
C VAL A 88 -2.86 2.45 -17.89
N GLY A 89 -3.11 1.76 -16.79
CA GLY A 89 -2.46 2.04 -15.51
C GLY A 89 -0.95 1.82 -15.53
N VAL A 90 -0.49 0.70 -16.09
CA VAL A 90 0.95 0.41 -16.24
C VAL A 90 1.62 1.44 -17.13
N PHE A 91 0.98 1.82 -18.23
CA PHE A 91 1.52 2.82 -19.15
C PHE A 91 1.63 4.20 -18.47
N LEU A 92 0.57 4.68 -17.80
CA LEU A 92 0.57 5.95 -17.07
C LEU A 92 1.60 5.95 -15.92
N ALA A 93 1.66 4.87 -15.15
CA ALA A 93 2.60 4.74 -14.04
C ALA A 93 4.06 4.71 -14.51
N GLY A 94 4.34 4.14 -15.68
CA GLY A 94 5.68 4.13 -16.25
C GLY A 94 6.07 5.46 -16.93
N LEU A 95 5.10 6.16 -17.56
CA LEU A 95 5.36 7.49 -18.11
C LEU A 95 5.63 8.55 -17.05
N ALA A 96 5.04 8.41 -15.86
CA ALA A 96 5.22 9.37 -14.78
C ALA A 96 6.70 9.54 -14.37
N PRO A 97 7.49 8.50 -14.00
CA PRO A 97 8.90 8.67 -13.70
C PRO A 97 9.74 9.09 -14.92
N ILE A 98 9.35 8.70 -16.15
CA ILE A 98 10.01 9.20 -17.37
C ILE A 98 9.89 10.73 -17.43
N GLY A 99 8.70 11.26 -17.23
CA GLY A 99 8.45 12.69 -17.21
C GLY A 99 9.11 13.40 -16.03
N LEU A 100 9.07 12.80 -14.83
CA LEU A 100 9.77 13.32 -13.66
C LEU A 100 11.28 13.45 -13.88
N GLY A 101 11.90 12.53 -14.62
CA GLY A 101 13.31 12.61 -14.98
C GLY A 101 13.66 13.78 -15.92
N GLY A 102 12.67 14.38 -16.59
CA GLY A 102 12.82 15.58 -17.41
C GLY A 102 12.34 16.87 -16.76
N THR A 103 11.72 16.79 -15.57
CA THR A 103 11.03 17.94 -14.97
C THR A 103 12.01 18.99 -14.41
N THR A 104 11.60 20.26 -14.56
CA THR A 104 12.29 21.43 -14.00
C THR A 104 11.35 22.37 -13.26
N THR A 105 10.04 22.14 -13.37
CA THR A 105 9.00 23.00 -12.77
C THR A 105 8.09 22.23 -11.83
N LEU A 106 7.60 22.87 -10.79
CA LEU A 106 6.64 22.27 -9.85
C LEU A 106 5.33 21.86 -10.53
N LEU A 107 4.87 22.62 -11.54
CA LEU A 107 3.67 22.25 -12.30
C LEU A 107 3.85 20.91 -13.01
N ALA A 108 4.96 20.72 -13.72
CA ALA A 108 5.27 19.44 -14.36
C ALA A 108 5.40 18.30 -13.34
N PHE A 109 6.05 18.57 -12.19
CA PHE A 109 6.17 17.63 -11.09
C PHE A 109 4.81 17.14 -10.59
N TYR A 110 3.88 18.04 -10.26
CA TYR A 110 2.54 17.68 -9.81
C TYR A 110 1.72 16.97 -10.91
N THR A 111 1.89 17.38 -12.17
CA THR A 111 1.24 16.72 -13.30
C THR A 111 1.69 15.24 -13.42
N PHE A 112 2.99 14.97 -13.33
CA PHE A 112 3.48 13.59 -13.37
C PHE A 112 3.13 12.80 -12.10
N TYR A 113 3.06 13.43 -10.94
CA TYR A 113 2.54 12.77 -9.72
C TYR A 113 1.06 12.42 -9.85
N LEU A 114 0.25 13.30 -10.44
CA LEU A 114 -1.16 13.01 -10.74
C LEU A 114 -1.28 11.84 -11.72
N MET A 115 -0.46 11.83 -12.77
CA MET A 115 -0.41 10.73 -13.74
C MET A 115 0.00 9.41 -13.07
N ASN A 116 0.97 9.45 -12.15
CA ASN A 116 1.37 8.30 -11.34
C ASN A 116 0.21 7.77 -10.48
N ALA A 117 -0.55 8.65 -9.83
CA ALA A 117 -1.70 8.26 -9.03
C ALA A 117 -2.83 7.66 -9.87
N LEU A 118 -3.11 8.21 -11.05
CA LEU A 118 -4.04 7.62 -12.01
C LEU A 118 -3.56 6.22 -12.44
N GLY A 119 -2.27 6.06 -12.71
CA GLY A 119 -1.65 4.77 -12.98
C GLY A 119 -1.82 3.78 -11.84
N TYR A 120 -1.66 4.23 -10.59
CA TYR A 120 -1.86 3.40 -9.40
C TYR A 120 -3.31 2.92 -9.27
N VAL A 121 -4.29 3.80 -9.45
CA VAL A 121 -5.72 3.43 -9.31
C VAL A 121 -6.17 2.51 -10.44
N THR A 122 -5.73 2.77 -11.68
CA THR A 122 -6.17 2.02 -12.86
C THR A 122 -5.38 0.72 -13.09
N GLY A 123 -4.13 0.63 -12.64
CA GLY A 123 -3.28 -0.56 -12.86
C GLY A 123 -2.85 -1.28 -11.57
N GLY A 124 -3.07 -0.69 -10.40
CA GLY A 124 -2.63 -1.20 -9.10
C GLY A 124 -3.53 -2.28 -8.49
N PRO A 125 -3.76 -2.25 -7.17
CA PRO A 125 -4.38 -3.36 -6.46
C PRO A 125 -5.76 -3.76 -6.95
N LEU A 126 -6.67 -2.79 -7.20
CA LEU A 126 -8.06 -3.06 -7.50
C LEU A 126 -8.28 -3.89 -8.78
N PRO A 127 -7.79 -3.48 -9.97
CA PRO A 127 -8.00 -4.28 -11.18
C PRO A 127 -7.32 -5.66 -11.11
N ASN A 128 -6.18 -5.76 -10.41
CA ASN A 128 -5.51 -7.04 -10.20
C ASN A 128 -6.32 -7.99 -9.32
N GLN A 129 -6.96 -7.48 -8.25
CA GLN A 129 -7.88 -8.26 -7.42
C GLN A 129 -9.08 -8.76 -8.22
N VAL A 130 -9.68 -7.91 -9.04
CA VAL A 130 -10.81 -8.27 -9.89
C VAL A 130 -10.41 -9.34 -10.91
N MET A 131 -9.26 -9.18 -11.58
CA MET A 131 -8.71 -10.17 -12.51
C MET A 131 -8.53 -11.53 -11.85
N LEU A 132 -7.85 -11.57 -10.70
CA LEU A 132 -7.63 -12.81 -9.96
C LEU A 132 -8.94 -13.42 -9.44
N SER A 133 -9.88 -12.59 -9.00
CA SER A 133 -11.20 -13.07 -8.55
C SER A 133 -12.02 -13.72 -9.66
N ARG A 134 -11.86 -13.29 -10.91
CA ARG A 134 -12.51 -13.89 -12.08
C ARG A 134 -11.86 -15.22 -12.50
N TRP A 135 -10.55 -15.40 -12.27
CA TRP A 135 -9.84 -16.62 -12.64
C TRP A 135 -9.89 -17.72 -11.58
N PHE A 136 -10.07 -17.38 -10.29
CA PHE A 136 -9.96 -18.31 -9.18
C PHE A 136 -11.25 -18.38 -8.36
N ASP A 137 -11.95 -19.52 -8.42
CA ASP A 137 -13.06 -19.84 -7.53
C ASP A 137 -12.51 -20.41 -6.21
N ALA A 138 -11.65 -21.41 -6.29
CA ALA A 138 -10.91 -21.98 -5.16
C ALA A 138 -9.45 -21.48 -5.18
N GLY A 139 -8.84 -21.30 -4.00
CA GLY A 139 -7.44 -20.86 -3.88
C GLY A 139 -7.20 -19.39 -4.18
N ARG A 140 -8.25 -18.55 -4.28
CA ARG A 140 -8.17 -17.10 -4.51
C ARG A 140 -7.23 -16.40 -3.54
N GLY A 141 -7.29 -16.73 -2.26
CA GLY A 141 -6.41 -16.16 -1.22
C GLY A 141 -4.93 -16.43 -1.49
N LYS A 142 -4.59 -17.67 -1.92
CA LYS A 142 -3.19 -18.03 -2.28
C LYS A 142 -2.74 -17.25 -3.52
N ALA A 143 -3.57 -17.15 -4.56
CA ALA A 143 -3.25 -16.41 -5.77
C ALA A 143 -3.02 -14.92 -5.49
N MET A 144 -3.90 -14.29 -4.69
CA MET A 144 -3.75 -12.91 -4.23
C MET A 144 -2.50 -12.75 -3.35
N GLY A 145 -2.25 -13.66 -2.43
CA GLY A 145 -1.05 -13.64 -1.59
C GLY A 145 0.24 -13.60 -2.41
N ILE A 146 0.36 -14.47 -3.43
CA ILE A 146 1.51 -14.48 -4.35
C ILE A 146 1.61 -13.17 -5.13
N ALA A 147 0.49 -12.66 -5.67
CA ALA A 147 0.49 -11.41 -6.41
C ALA A 147 0.95 -10.23 -5.54
N TYR A 148 0.50 -10.16 -4.30
CA TYR A 148 0.85 -9.09 -3.35
C TYR A 148 2.28 -9.16 -2.82
N LEU A 149 2.95 -10.32 -2.91
CA LEU A 149 4.41 -10.38 -2.69
C LEU A 149 5.17 -9.46 -3.65
N GLY A 150 4.63 -9.22 -4.86
CA GLY A 150 5.20 -8.26 -5.82
C GLY A 150 5.41 -6.88 -5.22
N ILE A 151 4.49 -6.39 -4.38
CA ILE A 151 4.61 -5.10 -3.68
C ILE A 151 5.86 -5.06 -2.79
N GLY A 152 6.04 -6.09 -1.96
CA GLY A 152 7.16 -6.16 -1.03
C GLY A 152 8.50 -6.34 -1.75
N VAL A 153 8.54 -7.24 -2.75
CA VAL A 153 9.74 -7.49 -3.55
C VAL A 153 10.12 -6.25 -4.35
N GLY A 154 9.16 -5.60 -4.99
CA GLY A 154 9.39 -4.34 -5.71
C GLY A 154 9.92 -3.25 -4.79
N GLY A 155 9.24 -3.02 -3.67
CA GLY A 155 9.68 -2.02 -2.69
C GLY A 155 11.06 -2.29 -2.10
N ALA A 156 11.46 -3.55 -1.93
CA ALA A 156 12.78 -3.91 -1.43
C ALA A 156 13.88 -3.75 -2.49
N LEU A 157 13.61 -4.11 -3.74
CA LEU A 157 14.63 -4.09 -4.81
C LEU A 157 14.80 -2.71 -5.45
N VAL A 158 13.72 -1.93 -5.55
CA VAL A 158 13.73 -0.67 -6.32
C VAL A 158 14.67 0.38 -5.75
N PRO A 159 14.79 0.63 -4.44
CA PRO A 159 15.76 1.60 -3.93
C PRO A 159 17.22 1.25 -4.27
N LEU A 160 17.56 -0.05 -4.25
CA LEU A 160 18.90 -0.52 -4.64
C LEU A 160 19.14 -0.34 -6.14
N LEU A 161 18.16 -0.69 -6.97
CA LEU A 161 18.22 -0.50 -8.41
C LEU A 161 18.27 0.99 -8.77
N ALA A 162 17.46 1.82 -8.11
CA ALA A 162 17.48 3.28 -8.28
C ALA A 162 18.85 3.87 -7.94
N HIS A 163 19.48 3.39 -6.86
CA HIS A 163 20.82 3.79 -6.48
C HIS A 163 21.86 3.41 -7.57
N ALA A 164 21.89 2.14 -7.97
CA ALA A 164 22.84 1.67 -9.00
C ALA A 164 22.69 2.42 -10.34
N LEU A 165 21.44 2.64 -10.78
CA LEU A 165 21.18 3.42 -11.99
C LEU A 165 21.55 4.89 -11.82
N THR A 166 21.36 5.46 -10.64
CA THR A 166 21.71 6.86 -10.36
C THR A 166 23.22 7.06 -10.37
N GLU A 167 24.00 6.13 -9.82
CA GLU A 167 25.46 6.19 -9.89
C GLU A 167 26.00 6.02 -11.30
N ALA A 168 25.38 5.12 -12.09
CA ALA A 168 25.87 4.85 -13.45
C ALA A 168 25.44 5.90 -14.47
N LEU A 169 24.23 6.45 -14.38
CA LEU A 169 23.59 7.24 -15.45
C LEU A 169 23.11 8.63 -14.99
N GLY A 170 23.24 8.95 -13.70
CA GLY A 170 22.62 10.12 -13.09
C GLY A 170 21.13 9.93 -12.82
N TRP A 171 20.59 10.63 -11.81
CA TRP A 171 19.23 10.42 -11.30
C TRP A 171 18.12 10.70 -12.32
N ARG A 172 18.33 11.67 -13.23
CA ARG A 172 17.33 11.99 -14.28
C ARG A 172 17.17 10.85 -15.26
N THR A 173 18.28 10.26 -15.70
CA THR A 173 18.26 9.09 -16.61
C THR A 173 17.79 7.85 -15.87
N ALA A 174 18.17 7.67 -14.58
CA ALA A 174 17.71 6.58 -13.74
C ALA A 174 16.18 6.55 -13.65
N LEU A 175 15.51 7.69 -13.40
CA LEU A 175 14.04 7.80 -13.42
C LEU A 175 13.44 7.38 -14.76
N LYS A 176 14.03 7.82 -15.87
CA LYS A 176 13.55 7.44 -17.23
C LYS A 176 13.70 5.94 -17.46
N VAL A 177 14.83 5.37 -17.11
CA VAL A 177 15.08 3.92 -17.23
C VAL A 177 14.13 3.12 -16.35
N LEU A 178 13.91 3.54 -15.11
CA LEU A 178 12.96 2.89 -14.21
C LEU A 178 11.53 2.90 -14.79
N GLY A 179 11.08 4.03 -15.33
CA GLY A 179 9.78 4.11 -15.99
C GLY A 179 9.66 3.21 -17.22
N LEU A 180 10.71 3.13 -18.05
CA LEU A 180 10.77 2.20 -19.19
C LEU A 180 10.73 0.74 -18.72
N LEU A 181 11.47 0.39 -17.65
CA LEU A 181 11.46 -0.95 -17.08
C LEU A 181 10.08 -1.33 -16.56
N MET A 182 9.36 -0.39 -15.90
CA MET A 182 7.98 -0.62 -15.47
C MET A 182 7.09 -1.03 -16.64
N ILE A 183 7.15 -0.27 -17.74
CA ILE A 183 6.38 -0.57 -18.95
C ILE A 183 6.85 -1.91 -19.55
N ALA A 184 8.15 -2.10 -19.73
CA ALA A 184 8.71 -3.29 -20.37
C ALA A 184 8.39 -4.60 -19.62
N ILE A 185 8.32 -4.56 -18.29
CA ILE A 185 8.02 -5.73 -17.46
C ILE A 185 6.51 -5.99 -17.40
N ALA A 186 5.72 -4.99 -17.04
CA ALA A 186 4.31 -5.22 -16.69
C ALA A 186 3.37 -5.10 -17.91
N PHE A 187 3.67 -4.26 -18.89
CA PHE A 187 2.78 -4.03 -20.02
C PHE A 187 2.61 -5.27 -20.91
N PRO A 188 3.68 -6.02 -21.30
CA PRO A 188 3.49 -7.23 -22.10
C PRO A 188 2.65 -8.29 -21.37
N LEU A 189 2.87 -8.46 -20.04
CA LEU A 189 2.10 -9.41 -19.27
C LEU A 189 0.62 -9.00 -19.21
N ALA A 190 0.31 -7.73 -18.98
CA ALA A 190 -1.05 -7.21 -19.02
C ALA A 190 -1.66 -7.30 -20.43
N PHE A 191 -0.86 -7.23 -21.48
CA PHE A 191 -1.31 -7.38 -22.86
C PHE A 191 -1.69 -8.83 -23.21
N PHE A 192 -0.93 -9.80 -22.75
CA PHE A 192 -1.17 -11.22 -23.05
C PHE A 192 -2.15 -11.89 -22.10
N VAL A 193 -2.40 -11.32 -20.91
CA VAL A 193 -3.39 -11.88 -19.99
C VAL A 193 -4.79 -11.81 -20.63
N ARG A 194 -5.53 -12.90 -20.51
CA ARG A 194 -6.92 -12.97 -20.99
C ARG A 194 -7.89 -12.79 -19.82
N GLU A 195 -9.00 -12.13 -20.08
CA GLU A 195 -10.13 -12.18 -19.16
C GLU A 195 -10.86 -13.50 -19.36
N PRO A 196 -11.31 -14.19 -18.29
CA PRO A 196 -12.17 -15.35 -18.47
C PRO A 196 -13.41 -14.91 -19.23
N GLU A 197 -13.85 -15.72 -20.20
CA GLU A 197 -15.16 -15.51 -20.82
C GLU A 197 -16.21 -15.47 -19.71
N ALA A 198 -17.09 -14.50 -19.77
CA ALA A 198 -18.19 -14.36 -18.82
C ALA A 198 -19.12 -15.58 -19.02
N SER A 199 -18.73 -16.72 -18.44
CA SER A 199 -19.65 -17.83 -18.29
C SER A 199 -20.77 -17.29 -17.42
N GLY A 200 -21.98 -17.18 -17.97
CA GLY A 200 -23.24 -16.61 -17.50
C GLY A 200 -23.61 -16.67 -16.00
N ARG A 201 -22.62 -16.74 -15.14
CA ARG A 201 -22.74 -16.48 -13.71
C ARG A 201 -22.53 -14.99 -13.51
N SER A 202 -23.61 -14.33 -13.17
CA SER A 202 -23.59 -13.04 -12.51
C SER A 202 -22.34 -12.96 -11.65
N THR A 203 -21.31 -12.28 -12.17
CA THR A 203 -20.28 -11.71 -11.33
C THR A 203 -21.04 -10.68 -10.49
N ALA A 204 -21.57 -11.15 -9.35
CA ALA A 204 -21.83 -10.20 -8.30
C ALA A 204 -20.52 -9.43 -8.19
N PRO A 205 -20.52 -8.12 -8.41
CA PRO A 205 -19.36 -7.32 -8.12
C PRO A 205 -18.93 -7.74 -6.73
N ALA A 206 -17.62 -7.63 -6.42
CA ALA A 206 -17.28 -7.17 -5.09
C ALA A 206 -17.94 -5.79 -5.02
N SER A 207 -19.24 -5.81 -5.01
CA SER A 207 -20.09 -4.66 -4.81
C SER A 207 -19.56 -3.96 -3.58
N PRO A 208 -19.51 -2.68 -3.61
CA PRO A 208 -19.97 -1.98 -2.44
C PRO A 208 -21.33 -2.63 -2.17
N ALA A 209 -21.41 -3.51 -1.16
CA ALA A 209 -22.51 -4.42 -0.92
C ALA A 209 -23.88 -3.71 -1.00
N THR A 210 -24.42 -3.57 -2.22
CA THR A 210 -25.78 -3.29 -2.57
C THR A 210 -26.36 -4.62 -3.02
N GLY A 211 -26.37 -5.55 -2.10
CA GLY A 211 -26.97 -6.87 -2.26
C GLY A 211 -27.92 -7.12 -1.10
N ALA A 212 -29.15 -6.91 -1.38
CA ALA A 212 -30.37 -7.50 -0.82
C ALA A 212 -30.45 -7.75 0.70
N ALA A 213 -31.42 -7.05 1.29
CA ALA A 213 -32.24 -7.49 2.42
C ALA A 213 -31.54 -7.76 3.76
N GLY A 214 -31.13 -6.71 4.35
CA GLY A 214 -31.05 -6.43 5.74
C GLY A 214 -30.90 -4.92 5.83
N THR A 215 -31.91 -4.24 6.32
CA THR A 215 -31.95 -2.79 6.55
C THR A 215 -30.96 -2.33 7.63
N ASP A 216 -29.81 -3.00 7.73
CA ASP A 216 -28.72 -2.64 8.60
C ASP A 216 -27.95 -1.48 7.97
N SER A 217 -28.43 -0.31 8.28
CA SER A 217 -27.90 0.97 7.79
C SER A 217 -26.42 1.13 8.16
N ILE A 218 -25.61 1.69 7.24
CA ILE A 218 -24.26 2.18 7.57
C ILE A 218 -24.30 3.14 8.78
N LEU A 219 -25.44 3.80 9.01
CA LEU A 219 -25.69 4.65 10.16
C LEU A 219 -25.56 3.90 11.47
N ASP A 220 -25.89 2.60 11.53
CA ASP A 220 -25.75 1.79 12.74
C ASP A 220 -24.27 1.51 13.05
N VAL A 221 -23.41 1.42 12.03
CA VAL A 221 -21.96 1.32 12.21
C VAL A 221 -21.40 2.67 12.66
N LEU A 222 -21.81 3.77 12.02
CA LEU A 222 -21.38 5.12 12.38
C LEU A 222 -21.83 5.56 13.77
N ARG A 223 -22.86 4.95 14.35
CA ARG A 223 -23.30 5.18 15.74
C ARG A 223 -22.42 4.44 16.76
N GLN A 224 -21.60 3.49 16.32
CA GLN A 224 -20.77 2.69 17.24
C GLN A 224 -19.45 3.39 17.54
N PRO A 225 -19.10 3.65 18.82
CA PRO A 225 -17.79 4.22 19.18
C PRO A 225 -16.60 3.42 18.66
N ALA A 226 -16.75 2.09 18.53
CA ALA A 226 -15.75 1.19 18.00
C ALA A 226 -15.31 1.55 16.58
N PHE A 227 -16.22 2.11 15.75
CA PHE A 227 -15.91 2.56 14.42
C PHE A 227 -14.92 3.74 14.43
N TYR A 228 -15.17 4.74 15.25
CA TYR A 228 -14.32 5.92 15.37
C TYR A 228 -12.97 5.58 16.00
N LEU A 229 -12.95 4.67 16.97
CA LEU A 229 -11.70 4.18 17.57
C LEU A 229 -10.84 3.41 16.54
N LEU A 230 -11.47 2.57 15.71
CA LEU A 230 -10.78 1.85 14.64
C LEU A 230 -10.27 2.83 13.57
N ALA A 231 -11.11 3.74 13.10
CA ALA A 231 -10.75 4.72 12.08
C ALA A 231 -9.64 5.67 12.57
N LEU A 232 -9.74 6.19 13.78
CA LEU A 232 -8.72 7.04 14.39
C LEU A 232 -7.41 6.28 14.59
N GLY A 233 -7.50 5.05 15.11
CA GLY A 233 -6.34 4.20 15.32
C GLY A 233 -5.60 3.89 14.03
N SER A 234 -6.34 3.48 12.99
CA SER A 234 -5.81 3.22 11.66
C SER A 234 -5.18 4.48 11.04
N MET A 235 -5.95 5.55 10.97
CA MET A 235 -5.50 6.83 10.41
C MET A 235 -4.22 7.35 11.07
N ALA A 236 -4.13 7.27 12.40
CA ALA A 236 -2.98 7.74 13.15
C ALA A 236 -1.73 6.86 12.89
N SER A 237 -1.88 5.53 12.89
CA SER A 237 -0.78 4.60 12.61
C SER A 237 -0.33 4.68 11.16
N ILE A 238 -1.24 4.65 10.21
CA ILE A 238 -0.95 4.78 8.77
C ILE A 238 -0.27 6.13 8.47
N GLY A 239 -0.74 7.22 9.13
CA GLY A 239 -0.07 8.51 9.04
C GLY A 239 1.36 8.48 9.57
N ALA A 240 1.60 7.84 10.72
CA ALA A 240 2.94 7.68 11.27
C ALA A 240 3.87 6.85 10.37
N VAL A 241 3.36 5.74 9.82
CA VAL A 241 4.08 4.88 8.88
C VAL A 241 4.39 5.61 7.58
N GLY A 242 3.40 6.25 6.97
CA GLY A 242 3.55 7.01 5.73
C GLY A 242 4.47 8.21 5.89
N GLY A 243 4.29 8.98 6.99
CA GLY A 243 5.14 10.12 7.33
C GLY A 243 6.61 9.73 7.50
N THR A 244 6.86 8.62 8.18
CA THR A 244 8.21 8.05 8.33
C THR A 244 8.77 7.64 6.97
N THR A 245 8.09 6.76 6.25
CA THR A 245 8.58 6.14 5.00
C THR A 245 8.91 7.19 3.93
N GLN A 246 8.07 8.21 3.76
CA GLN A 246 8.26 9.24 2.75
C GLN A 246 9.39 10.22 3.10
N ASN A 247 9.74 10.39 4.37
CA ASN A 247 10.79 11.31 4.82
C ASN A 247 12.13 10.62 5.10
N LEU A 248 12.18 9.28 5.22
CA LEU A 248 13.41 8.56 5.60
C LEU A 248 14.58 8.87 4.66
N LYS A 249 14.35 8.90 3.33
CA LYS A 249 15.42 9.16 2.36
C LYS A 249 15.98 10.58 2.52
N LEU A 250 15.11 11.58 2.67
CA LEU A 250 15.50 12.97 2.89
C LEU A 250 16.29 13.09 4.20
N TYR A 251 15.82 12.45 5.26
CA TYR A 251 16.50 12.45 6.55
C TYR A 251 17.88 11.80 6.48
N PHE A 252 18.00 10.60 5.92
CA PHE A 252 19.29 9.91 5.85
C PHE A 252 20.29 10.61 4.94
N ALA A 253 19.86 11.05 3.76
CA ALA A 253 20.77 11.64 2.77
C ALA A 253 21.13 13.09 3.05
N MET A 254 20.21 13.89 3.60
CA MET A 254 20.40 15.33 3.75
C MET A 254 20.71 15.76 5.18
N ASP A 255 20.05 15.18 6.19
CA ASP A 255 20.24 15.57 7.58
C ASP A 255 21.31 14.72 8.29
N ARG A 256 21.41 13.43 7.96
CA ARG A 256 22.46 12.53 8.46
C ARG A 256 23.69 12.49 7.55
N GLY A 257 23.66 13.10 6.37
CA GLY A 257 24.75 13.10 5.41
C GLY A 257 25.20 11.70 4.95
N MET A 258 24.28 10.71 4.99
CA MET A 258 24.62 9.34 4.61
C MET A 258 24.84 9.22 3.09
N ALA A 259 25.77 8.35 2.70
CA ALA A 259 25.95 7.95 1.32
C ALA A 259 24.66 7.37 0.75
N GLN A 260 24.38 7.64 -0.53
CA GLN A 260 23.15 7.25 -1.23
C GLN A 260 22.88 5.74 -1.13
N GLY A 261 23.93 4.90 -1.30
CA GLY A 261 23.81 3.45 -1.22
C GLY A 261 23.38 2.96 0.17
N ARG A 262 23.90 3.59 1.25
CA ARG A 262 23.51 3.24 2.61
C ARG A 262 22.06 3.65 2.90
N ALA A 263 21.62 4.79 2.40
CA ALA A 263 20.23 5.20 2.52
C ALA A 263 19.30 4.25 1.74
N ALA A 264 19.70 3.82 0.54
CA ALA A 264 18.95 2.82 -0.25
C ALA A 264 18.88 1.47 0.47
N GLU A 265 20.00 0.99 1.04
CA GLU A 265 20.05 -0.25 1.86
C GLU A 265 19.03 -0.20 3.01
N LEU A 266 19.02 0.89 3.78
CA LEU A 266 18.11 1.02 4.93
C LEU A 266 16.64 1.03 4.51
N ILE A 267 16.29 1.72 3.42
CA ILE A 267 14.93 1.71 2.88
C ILE A 267 14.56 0.30 2.41
N SER A 268 15.45 -0.40 1.74
CA SER A 268 15.24 -1.80 1.33
C SER A 268 15.04 -2.72 2.53
N LEU A 269 15.80 -2.54 3.61
CA LEU A 269 15.63 -3.30 4.86
C LEU A 269 14.26 -3.07 5.50
N VAL A 270 13.73 -1.84 5.46
CA VAL A 270 12.34 -1.55 5.88
C VAL A 270 11.35 -2.40 5.07
N LEU A 271 11.51 -2.48 3.76
CA LEU A 271 10.57 -3.22 2.90
C LEU A 271 10.71 -4.74 3.04
N VAL A 272 11.93 -5.24 3.24
CA VAL A 272 12.16 -6.67 3.60
C VAL A 272 11.50 -6.97 4.95
N GLY A 273 11.68 -6.11 5.96
CA GLY A 273 10.98 -6.21 7.24
C GLY A 273 9.46 -6.21 7.08
N SER A 274 8.93 -5.43 6.14
CA SER A 274 7.48 -5.38 5.85
C SER A 274 6.93 -6.69 5.30
N ILE A 275 7.69 -7.42 4.50
CA ILE A 275 7.29 -8.77 4.04
C ILE A 275 7.22 -9.72 5.25
N ALA A 276 8.27 -9.73 6.07
CA ALA A 276 8.31 -10.54 7.28
C ALA A 276 7.17 -10.17 8.25
N GLY A 277 6.89 -8.87 8.40
CA GLY A 277 5.82 -8.35 9.25
C GLY A 277 4.44 -8.83 8.83
N ARG A 278 4.12 -8.82 7.54
CA ARG A 278 2.84 -9.35 7.02
C ARG A 278 2.65 -10.82 7.36
N LEU A 279 3.69 -11.62 7.16
CA LEU A 279 3.64 -13.06 7.44
C LEU A 279 3.54 -13.33 8.95
N LEU A 280 4.40 -12.68 9.74
CA LEU A 280 4.47 -12.86 11.18
C LEU A 280 3.19 -12.40 11.89
N MET A 281 2.71 -11.19 11.57
CA MET A 281 1.51 -10.64 12.20
C MET A 281 0.25 -11.33 11.72
N GLY A 282 0.22 -11.85 10.46
CA GLY A 282 -0.84 -12.72 9.97
C GLY A 282 -0.92 -14.01 10.78
N TRP A 283 0.20 -14.71 10.91
CA TRP A 283 0.31 -15.92 11.73
C TRP A 283 -0.07 -15.67 13.20
N LEU A 284 0.31 -14.52 13.74
CA LEU A 284 -0.03 -14.13 15.10
C LEU A 284 -1.52 -13.80 15.27
N ALA A 285 -2.14 -13.16 14.26
CA ALA A 285 -3.56 -12.82 14.25
C ALA A 285 -4.49 -14.05 14.18
N ASP A 286 -3.97 -15.18 13.68
CA ASP A 286 -4.69 -16.46 13.71
C ASP A 286 -4.68 -17.12 15.10
N ARG A 287 -3.71 -16.75 15.96
CA ARG A 287 -3.51 -17.36 17.29
C ARG A 287 -3.90 -16.46 18.46
N TRP A 288 -3.77 -15.16 18.28
CA TRP A 288 -4.04 -14.15 19.30
C TRP A 288 -5.27 -13.31 18.95
N PRO A 289 -5.94 -12.71 19.94
CA PRO A 289 -6.98 -11.72 19.67
C PRO A 289 -6.43 -10.60 18.80
N LYS A 290 -7.09 -10.32 17.68
CA LYS A 290 -6.64 -9.33 16.67
C LYS A 290 -6.38 -7.94 17.27
N LYS A 291 -7.17 -7.55 18.29
CA LYS A 291 -6.94 -6.33 19.07
C LYS A 291 -5.54 -6.28 19.68
N ARG A 292 -5.05 -7.40 20.26
CA ARG A 292 -3.70 -7.45 20.85
C ARG A 292 -2.61 -7.38 19.78
N VAL A 293 -2.82 -8.04 18.64
CA VAL A 293 -1.89 -7.98 17.52
C VAL A 293 -1.82 -6.57 16.94
N MET A 294 -2.96 -5.92 16.74
CA MET A 294 -3.03 -4.53 16.27
C MET A 294 -2.34 -3.57 17.24
N PHE A 295 -2.57 -3.72 18.54
CA PHE A 295 -1.91 -2.94 19.57
C PHE A 295 -0.38 -3.15 19.55
N LEU A 296 0.08 -4.41 19.43
CA LEU A 296 1.50 -4.75 19.31
C LEU A 296 2.14 -4.10 18.09
N VAL A 297 1.47 -4.17 16.93
CA VAL A 297 1.94 -3.54 15.68
C VAL A 297 2.14 -2.03 15.88
N TYR A 298 1.20 -1.35 16.50
CA TYR A 298 1.28 0.09 16.74
C TYR A 298 2.37 0.46 17.75
N LEU A 299 2.60 -0.38 18.75
CA LEU A 299 3.73 -0.23 19.67
C LEU A 299 5.07 -0.43 18.96
N ILE A 300 5.15 -1.40 18.04
CA ILE A 300 6.37 -1.61 17.22
C ILE A 300 6.64 -0.38 16.38
N VAL A 301 5.63 0.19 15.72
CA VAL A 301 5.77 1.43 14.95
C VAL A 301 6.22 2.58 15.85
N ALA A 302 5.53 2.82 16.96
CA ALA A 302 5.85 3.90 17.89
C ALA A 302 7.28 3.78 18.47
N GLY A 303 7.70 2.58 18.85
CA GLY A 303 9.01 2.33 19.46
C GLY A 303 10.17 2.30 18.45
N SER A 304 9.92 1.95 17.18
CA SER A 304 10.96 1.90 16.16
C SER A 304 11.31 3.26 15.56
N ILE A 305 10.37 4.21 15.52
CA ILE A 305 10.62 5.56 14.97
C ILE A 305 11.73 6.31 15.73
N PRO A 306 11.75 6.37 17.08
CA PRO A 306 12.85 6.96 17.81
C PRO A 306 14.19 6.29 17.54
N LEU A 307 14.21 4.97 17.37
CA LEU A 307 15.42 4.22 17.04
C LEU A 307 15.94 4.54 15.63
N LEU A 308 15.05 4.77 14.66
CA LEU A 308 15.43 5.24 13.31
C LEU A 308 16.04 6.64 13.35
N TRP A 309 15.53 7.50 14.23
CA TRP A 309 16.00 8.87 14.36
C TRP A 309 17.31 8.96 15.13
N ALA A 310 17.43 8.30 16.29
CA ALA A 310 18.51 8.48 17.24
C ALA A 310 19.39 7.24 17.40
N ALA A 311 19.46 6.34 16.40
CA ALA A 311 20.28 5.14 16.49
C ALA A 311 21.75 5.47 16.79
N PRO A 312 22.35 4.88 17.83
CA PRO A 312 23.74 5.17 18.24
C PRO A 312 24.76 4.49 17.33
N SER A 313 24.38 3.46 16.59
CA SER A 313 25.28 2.71 15.71
C SER A 313 24.63 2.31 14.40
N PRO A 314 25.43 2.03 13.34
CA PRO A 314 24.90 1.52 12.08
C PRO A 314 24.12 0.20 12.22
N THR A 315 24.55 -0.68 13.11
CA THR A 315 23.86 -1.96 13.37
C THR A 315 22.51 -1.74 14.02
N THR A 316 22.43 -0.86 15.03
CA THR A 316 21.15 -0.48 15.65
C THR A 316 20.20 0.15 14.64
N LEU A 317 20.72 0.97 13.71
CA LEU A 317 19.91 1.59 12.67
C LEU A 317 19.33 0.55 11.67
N ARG A 318 20.15 -0.46 11.27
CA ARG A 318 19.67 -1.57 10.43
C ARG A 318 18.59 -2.37 11.15
N ALA A 319 18.81 -2.71 12.42
CA ALA A 319 17.82 -3.41 13.23
C ALA A 319 16.52 -2.59 13.35
N ALA A 320 16.62 -1.27 13.63
CA ALA A 320 15.48 -0.37 13.69
C ALA A 320 14.71 -0.32 12.36
N ALA A 321 15.41 -0.31 11.21
CA ALA A 321 14.80 -0.34 9.90
C ALA A 321 13.99 -1.62 9.68
N VAL A 322 14.52 -2.78 10.05
CA VAL A 322 13.80 -4.06 9.96
C VAL A 322 12.60 -4.08 10.90
N VAL A 323 12.77 -3.65 12.16
CA VAL A 323 11.68 -3.63 13.16
C VAL A 323 10.57 -2.68 12.75
N PHE A 324 10.91 -1.48 12.25
CA PHE A 324 9.92 -0.55 11.69
C PHE A 324 9.19 -1.19 10.50
N GLY A 325 9.93 -1.88 9.62
CA GLY A 325 9.36 -2.63 8.51
C GLY A 325 8.36 -3.68 8.97
N VAL A 326 8.67 -4.45 10.02
CA VAL A 326 7.72 -5.43 10.60
C VAL A 326 6.44 -4.74 11.05
N GLY A 327 6.52 -3.60 11.70
CA GLY A 327 5.37 -2.77 12.07
C GLY A 327 4.58 -2.32 10.83
N LEU A 328 5.24 -1.76 9.83
CA LEU A 328 4.64 -1.32 8.57
C LEU A 328 3.88 -2.46 7.87
N GLY A 329 4.49 -3.65 7.77
CA GLY A 329 3.85 -4.80 7.12
C GLY A 329 2.64 -5.32 7.90
N GLY A 330 2.73 -5.33 9.22
CA GLY A 330 1.65 -5.74 10.11
C GLY A 330 0.46 -4.79 10.07
N ASP A 331 0.70 -3.48 9.97
CA ASP A 331 -0.33 -2.44 10.00
C ASP A 331 -1.34 -2.61 8.86
N TYR A 332 -0.88 -2.63 7.62
CA TYR A 332 -1.75 -2.84 6.46
C TYR A 332 -2.55 -4.15 6.47
N MET A 333 -2.05 -5.17 7.18
CA MET A 333 -2.71 -6.46 7.24
C MET A 333 -3.75 -6.56 8.35
N ILE A 334 -3.49 -5.94 9.52
CA ILE A 334 -4.34 -6.13 10.70
C ILE A 334 -5.63 -5.32 10.67
N ILE A 335 -5.63 -4.16 9.99
CA ILE A 335 -6.79 -3.25 9.91
C ILE A 335 -8.04 -3.95 9.35
N PRO A 336 -8.00 -4.60 8.15
CA PRO A 336 -9.16 -5.30 7.63
C PRO A 336 -9.59 -6.50 8.47
N LEU A 337 -8.65 -7.19 9.12
CA LEU A 337 -8.98 -8.29 10.03
C LEU A 337 -9.72 -7.80 11.27
N MET A 338 -9.32 -6.65 11.81
CA MET A 338 -9.99 -6.04 12.95
C MET A 338 -11.38 -5.51 12.58
N ALA A 339 -11.52 -4.88 11.40
CA ALA A 339 -12.80 -4.44 10.87
C ALA A 339 -13.78 -5.60 10.69
N ALA A 340 -13.32 -6.73 10.15
CA ALA A 340 -14.13 -7.94 9.99
C ALA A 340 -14.57 -8.53 11.34
N GLU A 341 -13.71 -8.49 12.36
CA GLU A 341 -14.00 -8.99 13.69
C GLU A 341 -15.01 -8.11 14.45
N LEU A 342 -14.92 -6.77 14.29
CA LEU A 342 -15.80 -5.83 14.98
C LEU A 342 -17.19 -5.70 14.35
N PHE A 343 -17.25 -5.69 13.01
CA PHE A 343 -18.45 -5.31 12.27
C PHE A 343 -19.04 -6.44 11.44
N GLY A 344 -18.34 -7.58 11.37
CA GLY A 344 -18.72 -8.73 10.55
C GLY A 344 -18.37 -8.58 9.07
N LEU A 345 -18.25 -9.70 8.36
CA LEU A 345 -17.85 -9.75 6.96
C LEU A 345 -18.82 -9.02 6.03
N GLN A 346 -20.11 -9.03 6.34
CA GLN A 346 -21.14 -8.39 5.50
C GLN A 346 -21.02 -6.85 5.46
N ARG A 347 -20.58 -6.23 6.56
CA ARG A 347 -20.41 -4.77 6.69
C ARG A 347 -18.98 -4.31 6.42
N MET A 348 -18.03 -5.24 6.36
CA MET A 348 -16.60 -4.98 6.24
C MET A 348 -16.26 -4.07 5.06
N GLY A 349 -16.86 -4.29 3.88
CA GLY A 349 -16.56 -3.49 2.70
C GLY A 349 -16.89 -2.00 2.86
N ARG A 350 -18.03 -1.67 3.48
CA ARG A 350 -18.45 -0.28 3.74
C ARG A 350 -17.58 0.37 4.82
N VAL A 351 -17.30 -0.36 5.89
CA VAL A 351 -16.41 0.11 6.98
C VAL A 351 -15.02 0.41 6.43
N MET A 352 -14.44 -0.53 5.69
CA MET A 352 -13.12 -0.37 5.10
C MET A 352 -13.06 0.77 4.08
N GLY A 353 -14.13 1.00 3.31
CA GLY A 353 -14.19 2.14 2.39
C GLY A 353 -13.97 3.47 3.10
N ILE A 354 -14.61 3.69 4.25
CA ILE A 354 -14.44 4.93 5.04
C ILE A 354 -13.07 4.96 5.73
N VAL A 355 -12.66 3.85 6.35
CA VAL A 355 -11.35 3.75 7.03
C VAL A 355 -10.22 4.01 6.04
N LEU A 356 -10.21 3.36 4.88
CA LEU A 356 -9.18 3.56 3.85
C LEU A 356 -9.18 4.99 3.28
N THR A 357 -10.33 5.67 3.25
CA THR A 357 -10.39 7.09 2.86
C THR A 357 -9.70 7.96 3.92
N ALA A 358 -9.98 7.73 5.20
CA ALA A 358 -9.33 8.42 6.31
C ALA A 358 -7.80 8.14 6.33
N ASP A 359 -7.40 6.89 6.13
CA ASP A 359 -5.99 6.48 6.00
C ASP A 359 -5.31 7.19 4.83
N GLY A 360 -5.98 7.29 3.68
CA GLY A 360 -5.49 8.01 2.50
C GLY A 360 -5.25 9.51 2.77
N VAL A 361 -6.12 10.15 3.55
CA VAL A 361 -5.92 11.54 4.00
C VAL A 361 -4.69 11.64 4.91
N ALA A 362 -4.53 10.75 5.86
CA ALA A 362 -3.36 10.73 6.74
C ALA A 362 -2.05 10.50 5.97
N GLU A 363 -2.03 9.53 5.04
CA GLU A 363 -0.89 9.28 4.15
C GLU A 363 -0.57 10.44 3.19
N ALA A 364 -1.54 11.30 2.93
CA ALA A 364 -1.32 12.51 2.15
C ALA A 364 -0.73 13.64 3.03
N VAL A 365 -1.38 13.92 4.15
CA VAL A 365 -1.11 15.12 4.97
C VAL A 365 0.11 14.94 5.88
N VAL A 366 0.27 13.80 6.53
CA VAL A 366 1.31 13.61 7.55
C VAL A 366 2.73 13.70 6.99
N PRO A 367 3.10 13.07 5.84
CA PRO A 367 4.44 13.25 5.27
C PRO A 367 4.77 14.71 4.95
N MET A 368 3.81 15.45 4.42
CA MET A 368 3.97 16.88 4.13
C MET A 368 4.11 17.71 5.40
N ALA A 369 3.34 17.40 6.45
CA ALA A 369 3.44 18.08 7.74
C ALA A 369 4.84 17.87 8.37
N VAL A 370 5.37 16.65 8.36
CA VAL A 370 6.73 16.33 8.85
C VAL A 370 7.78 17.11 8.06
N ALA A 371 7.69 17.14 6.74
CA ALA A 371 8.60 17.88 5.88
C ALA A 371 8.52 19.39 6.13
N THR A 372 7.30 19.94 6.30
CA THR A 372 7.08 21.35 6.63
C THR A 372 7.67 21.71 8.00
N LEU A 373 7.47 20.85 9.00
CA LEU A 373 8.09 21.03 10.32
C LEU A 373 9.62 21.07 10.21
N ARG A 374 10.21 20.18 9.39
CA ARG A 374 11.65 20.17 9.13
C ARG A 374 12.12 21.47 8.46
N ASP A 375 11.42 21.92 7.42
CA ASP A 375 11.78 23.13 6.68
C ASP A 375 11.70 24.40 7.57
N ARG A 376 10.74 24.43 8.52
CA ARG A 376 10.59 25.55 9.46
C ARG A 376 11.53 25.51 10.67
N SER A 377 11.75 24.33 11.26
CA SER A 377 12.51 24.19 12.52
C SER A 377 14.00 23.94 12.30
N GLY A 378 14.41 23.63 11.08
CA GLY A 378 15.81 23.27 10.77
C GLY A 378 16.19 21.84 11.18
N SER A 379 15.30 21.04 11.79
CA SER A 379 15.57 19.66 12.19
C SER A 379 14.34 18.73 12.03
N TYR A 380 14.59 17.42 11.91
CA TYR A 380 13.51 16.43 11.86
C TYR A 380 12.93 16.09 13.25
N GLY A 381 13.52 16.60 14.36
CA GLY A 381 13.06 16.29 15.73
C GLY A 381 11.56 16.49 15.94
N PRO A 382 10.99 17.68 15.66
CA PRO A 382 9.55 17.92 15.79
C PRO A 382 8.71 17.01 14.91
N GLY A 383 9.19 16.70 13.69
CA GLY A 383 8.50 15.78 12.77
C GLY A 383 8.45 14.35 13.30
N PHE A 384 9.59 13.82 13.80
CA PHE A 384 9.61 12.48 14.41
C PHE A 384 8.81 12.42 15.71
N ALA A 385 8.81 13.47 16.51
CA ALA A 385 7.96 13.56 17.71
C ALA A 385 6.47 13.49 17.34
N LEU A 386 6.04 14.19 16.28
CA LEU A 386 4.69 14.09 15.75
C LEU A 386 4.35 12.66 15.33
N LEU A 387 5.25 11.98 14.62
CA LEU A 387 5.02 10.59 14.15
C LEU A 387 4.89 9.62 15.33
N VAL A 388 5.74 9.75 16.36
CA VAL A 388 5.64 8.94 17.59
C VAL A 388 4.32 9.21 18.31
N ALA A 389 3.92 10.50 18.43
CA ALA A 389 2.65 10.87 19.05
C ALA A 389 1.45 10.28 18.31
N LEU A 390 1.45 10.32 16.95
CA LEU A 390 0.41 9.69 16.14
C LEU A 390 0.36 8.18 16.37
N ALA A 391 1.50 7.48 16.32
CA ALA A 391 1.55 6.04 16.56
C ALA A 391 1.07 5.67 17.98
N ALA A 392 1.41 6.49 18.98
CA ALA A 392 0.95 6.33 20.36
C ALA A 392 -0.56 6.57 20.48
N VAL A 393 -1.10 7.60 19.80
CA VAL A 393 -2.56 7.85 19.73
C VAL A 393 -3.27 6.66 19.07
N GLY A 394 -2.68 6.10 18.00
CA GLY A 394 -3.18 4.89 17.37
C GLY A 394 -3.24 3.70 18.34
N ALA A 395 -2.16 3.43 19.05
CA ALA A 395 -2.09 2.38 20.06
C ALA A 395 -3.13 2.59 21.18
N LEU A 396 -3.25 3.84 21.67
CA LEU A 396 -4.21 4.20 22.67
C LEU A 396 -5.66 3.99 22.20
N ALA A 397 -6.00 4.44 20.99
CA ALA A 397 -7.33 4.24 20.40
C ALA A 397 -7.68 2.74 20.33
N VAL A 398 -6.74 1.90 19.87
CA VAL A 398 -6.91 0.45 19.81
C VAL A 398 -7.10 -0.15 21.20
N SER A 399 -6.44 0.37 22.23
CA SER A 399 -6.57 -0.14 23.60
C SER A 399 -8.01 -0.03 24.13
N PHE A 400 -8.78 0.97 23.67
CA PHE A 400 -10.18 1.19 24.02
C PHE A 400 -11.19 0.43 23.13
N LEU A 401 -10.74 -0.25 22.06
CA LEU A 401 -11.66 -1.08 21.28
C LEU A 401 -12.34 -2.14 22.16
N PRO A 402 -13.64 -2.40 21.95
CA PRO A 402 -14.34 -3.44 22.69
C PRO A 402 -13.72 -4.82 22.39
N ARG A 403 -13.80 -5.71 23.35
CA ARG A 403 -13.45 -7.11 23.12
C ARG A 403 -14.51 -7.73 22.22
N PRO A 404 -14.12 -8.48 21.17
CA PRO A 404 -15.08 -9.18 20.34
C PRO A 404 -15.94 -10.11 21.20
N ARG A 405 -17.25 -10.12 20.95
CA ARG A 405 -18.13 -11.13 21.55
C ARG A 405 -17.76 -12.48 20.94
N PRO A 406 -17.63 -13.55 21.75
CA PRO A 406 -17.49 -14.90 21.22
C PRO A 406 -18.66 -15.17 20.25
N ALA A 407 -18.37 -15.71 19.07
CA ALA A 407 -19.42 -16.16 18.18
C ALA A 407 -20.34 -17.13 18.95
N PRO A 408 -21.68 -17.02 18.80
CA PRO A 408 -22.57 -17.99 19.41
C PRO A 408 -22.16 -19.38 18.90
N PRO A 409 -22.14 -20.41 19.78
CA PRO A 409 -21.80 -21.75 19.39
C PRO A 409 -22.69 -22.15 18.20
N LEU A 410 -22.08 -22.66 17.13
CA LEU A 410 -22.81 -23.23 16.00
C LEU A 410 -23.74 -24.29 16.60
N LEU A 411 -25.04 -24.06 16.50
CA LEU A 411 -26.05 -25.06 16.86
C LEU A 411 -25.69 -26.31 16.03
N ARG A 412 -25.28 -27.37 16.72
CA ARG A 412 -25.12 -28.68 16.07
C ARG A 412 -26.46 -28.97 15.38
N PRO A 413 -26.46 -29.42 14.12
CA PRO A 413 -27.68 -29.90 13.50
C PRO A 413 -28.33 -30.88 14.50
N SER A 414 -29.58 -30.64 14.85
CA SER A 414 -30.36 -31.58 15.67
C SER A 414 -30.32 -32.92 14.96
N GLU A 415 -29.78 -33.93 15.60
CA GLU A 415 -29.87 -35.31 15.13
C GLU A 415 -31.36 -35.61 14.87
N PRO A 416 -31.72 -36.22 13.71
CA PRO A 416 -33.10 -36.60 13.46
C PRO A 416 -33.52 -37.59 14.58
N PRO A 417 -34.76 -37.54 15.05
CA PRO A 417 -35.28 -38.50 16.00
C PRO A 417 -35.25 -39.89 15.38
N LEU A 418 -34.76 -40.87 16.17
CA LEU A 418 -34.72 -42.30 15.88
C LEU A 418 -36.09 -42.84 15.56
#